data_2cb7ffc7e8933660fc8a08a4f0f8e588
#
_entry.id   2cb7ffc7e8933660fc8a08a4f0f8e588
#
_cell.length_a   1.000
_cell.length_b   1.000
_cell.length_c   1.000
_cell.angle_alpha   90.00
_cell.angle_beta   90.00
_cell.angle_gamma   90.00
#
_symmetry.space_group_name_H-M   'P 1'
#
loop_
_entity.id
_entity.type
_entity.pdbx_description
1 polymer ?
#
loop_
_entity_poly.entity_id
_entity_poly.type
_entity_poly.pdbx_seq_one_letter_code
_entity_poly.pdbx_strand_id
1 'polypeptide(L)'
;MNRCSMLQFALARGIGEVSIKKAIAFIESNNLSWDDFIQDRNLLYHFGLKENVITNISASKSQAYALYDELELSGVKILSESDNAYPQYLKKMLQDKCPSMLFVSGNIDLLNSIAVGFCGSRKASAKGIGIAADCSRQLTKENITVVSGYAAGTDLAAHKSALENGGNTVFVLAEGILRYSQKREIRDYLNSSNHVFISQFMPKTTWNAGNAMRRNSVIIGLSRAMILVESGKTGGTFAAGEEALRVGCPLFVIDFAQPEVSAEANPHFIAAGGKPIRGKNGIPNITKVLDAVKNDPRSGTQPLPVNDTQQLKFDI
;
A
#
# COMPACT_ATOMS: atom_id res chain seq x y z
N MET A 1 0.28 -12.17 -19.25
CA MET A 1 1.40 -12.79 -18.49
C MET A 1 0.83 -13.82 -17.54
N ASN A 2 1.30 -15.06 -17.54
CA ASN A 2 0.75 -16.12 -16.66
C ASN A 2 1.19 -15.88 -15.20
N ARG A 3 0.27 -15.42 -14.36
CA ARG A 3 0.54 -15.12 -12.93
C ARG A 3 0.68 -16.38 -12.08
N CYS A 4 0.13 -17.52 -12.56
CA CYS A 4 0.27 -18.79 -11.87
C CYS A 4 1.74 -19.24 -11.80
N SER A 5 2.50 -19.09 -12.90
CA SER A 5 3.92 -19.45 -12.96
C SER A 5 4.80 -18.54 -12.11
N MET A 6 4.48 -17.25 -12.04
CA MET A 6 5.12 -16.33 -11.09
C MET A 6 4.84 -16.75 -9.63
N LEU A 7 3.61 -17.13 -9.33
CA LEU A 7 3.21 -17.60 -8.01
C LEU A 7 3.89 -18.92 -7.67
N GLN A 8 4.03 -19.85 -8.64
CA GLN A 8 4.75 -21.09 -8.50
C GLN A 8 6.21 -20.87 -8.10
N PHE A 9 6.89 -19.94 -8.77
CA PHE A 9 8.26 -19.55 -8.42
C PHE A 9 8.33 -18.99 -7.00
N ALA A 10 7.43 -18.07 -6.67
CA ALA A 10 7.42 -17.39 -5.37
C ALA A 10 7.11 -18.33 -4.18
N LEU A 11 6.36 -19.43 -4.41
CA LEU A 11 6.03 -20.43 -3.40
C LEU A 11 7.16 -21.42 -3.13
N ALA A 12 8.13 -21.53 -4.03
CA ALA A 12 9.18 -22.51 -3.91
C ALA A 12 10.10 -22.23 -2.71
N ARG A 13 10.36 -23.25 -1.91
CA ARG A 13 11.30 -23.15 -0.80
C ARG A 13 12.69 -22.78 -1.30
N GLY A 14 13.27 -21.72 -0.73
CA GLY A 14 14.56 -21.16 -1.14
C GLY A 14 14.45 -19.93 -2.05
N ILE A 15 13.24 -19.57 -2.46
CA ILE A 15 12.94 -18.32 -3.17
C ILE A 15 12.45 -17.29 -2.15
N GLY A 16 13.02 -16.08 -2.25
CA GLY A 16 12.61 -14.93 -1.45
C GLY A 16 12.46 -13.70 -2.33
N GLU A 17 12.10 -12.58 -1.72
CA GLU A 17 11.83 -11.31 -2.40
C GLU A 17 12.94 -10.90 -3.40
N VAL A 18 14.21 -11.02 -2.98
CA VAL A 18 15.37 -10.70 -3.83
C VAL A 18 15.43 -11.59 -5.08
N SER A 19 15.13 -12.89 -4.92
CA SER A 19 15.12 -13.82 -6.05
C SER A 19 13.98 -13.53 -7.03
N ILE A 20 12.81 -13.14 -6.51
CA ILE A 20 11.66 -12.78 -7.35
C ILE A 20 11.97 -11.53 -8.16
N LYS A 21 12.54 -10.49 -7.54
CA LYS A 21 12.97 -9.26 -8.26
C LYS A 21 13.99 -9.55 -9.34
N LYS A 22 15.01 -10.33 -9.03
CA LYS A 22 16.01 -10.74 -10.02
C LYS A 22 15.39 -11.52 -11.17
N ALA A 23 14.41 -12.40 -10.87
CA ALA A 23 13.72 -13.17 -11.90
C ALA A 23 12.86 -12.28 -12.79
N ILE A 24 12.15 -11.28 -12.23
CA ILE A 24 11.41 -10.28 -13.02
C ILE A 24 12.36 -9.57 -14.00
N ALA A 25 13.46 -9.02 -13.50
CA ALA A 25 14.45 -8.33 -14.33
C ALA A 25 15.08 -9.23 -15.39
N PHE A 26 15.38 -10.48 -15.04
CA PHE A 26 15.94 -11.48 -15.96
C PHE A 26 14.95 -11.81 -17.09
N ILE A 27 13.69 -12.05 -16.74
CA ILE A 27 12.62 -12.37 -17.70
C ILE A 27 12.41 -11.20 -18.68
N GLU A 28 12.36 -9.96 -18.16
CA GLU A 28 12.21 -8.75 -18.99
C GLU A 28 13.40 -8.54 -19.91
N SER A 29 14.63 -8.66 -19.40
CA SER A 29 15.86 -8.44 -20.17
C SER A 29 16.04 -9.47 -21.30
N ASN A 30 15.48 -10.67 -21.14
CA ASN A 30 15.58 -11.75 -22.14
C ASN A 30 14.28 -11.93 -22.93
N ASN A 31 13.29 -11.04 -22.76
CA ASN A 31 11.99 -11.12 -23.43
C ASN A 31 11.31 -12.50 -23.28
N LEU A 32 11.39 -13.07 -22.08
CA LEU A 32 10.80 -14.36 -21.74
C LEU A 32 9.42 -14.21 -21.12
N SER A 33 8.62 -15.28 -21.15
CA SER A 33 7.47 -15.40 -20.26
C SER A 33 7.86 -16.09 -18.94
N TRP A 34 7.03 -15.96 -17.90
CA TRP A 34 7.18 -16.73 -16.67
C TRP A 34 7.09 -18.25 -16.91
N ASP A 35 6.27 -18.67 -17.88
CA ASP A 35 6.13 -20.08 -18.26
C ASP A 35 7.42 -20.61 -18.87
N ASP A 36 8.01 -19.90 -19.85
CA ASP A 36 9.29 -20.28 -20.45
C ASP A 36 10.38 -20.39 -19.39
N PHE A 37 10.46 -19.38 -18.50
CA PHE A 37 11.48 -19.32 -17.47
C PHE A 37 11.43 -20.49 -16.49
N ILE A 38 10.23 -20.87 -15.96
CA ILE A 38 10.14 -21.92 -14.94
C ILE A 38 10.13 -23.34 -15.52
N GLN A 39 9.81 -23.51 -16.81
CA GLN A 39 9.78 -24.82 -17.47
C GLN A 39 11.14 -25.25 -18.01
N ASP A 40 11.99 -24.29 -18.35
CA ASP A 40 13.35 -24.62 -18.85
C ASP A 40 14.36 -24.67 -17.69
N ARG A 41 14.77 -25.89 -17.35
CA ARG A 41 15.79 -26.13 -16.30
C ARG A 41 17.11 -25.45 -16.61
N ASN A 42 17.50 -25.35 -17.89
CA ASN A 42 18.76 -24.70 -18.27
C ASN A 42 18.70 -23.20 -17.98
N LEU A 43 17.55 -22.55 -18.23
CA LEU A 43 17.33 -21.14 -17.85
C LEU A 43 17.42 -20.94 -16.35
N LEU A 44 16.85 -21.85 -15.55
CA LEU A 44 16.92 -21.79 -14.08
C LEU A 44 18.36 -21.95 -13.55
N TYR A 45 19.15 -22.83 -14.16
CA TYR A 45 20.58 -22.93 -13.85
C TYR A 45 21.36 -21.69 -14.30
N HIS A 46 21.10 -21.19 -15.49
CA HIS A 46 21.73 -19.97 -15.98
C HIS A 46 21.40 -18.74 -15.12
N PHE A 47 20.20 -18.68 -14.60
CA PHE A 47 19.79 -17.69 -13.62
C PHE A 47 20.52 -17.84 -12.27
N GLY A 48 21.19 -18.97 -12.01
CA GLY A 48 22.02 -19.22 -10.83
C GLY A 48 21.31 -19.99 -9.70
N LEU A 49 20.20 -20.68 -9.99
CA LEU A 49 19.54 -21.52 -8.99
C LEU A 49 20.25 -22.87 -8.83
N LYS A 50 20.28 -23.35 -7.58
CA LYS A 50 20.78 -24.67 -7.25
C LYS A 50 19.73 -25.75 -7.53
N GLU A 51 20.16 -27.00 -7.80
CA GLU A 51 19.30 -28.13 -8.10
C GLU A 51 18.14 -28.30 -7.11
N ASN A 52 18.41 -28.21 -5.81
CA ASN A 52 17.38 -28.36 -4.78
C ASN A 52 16.28 -27.27 -4.86
N VAL A 53 16.63 -26.04 -5.29
CA VAL A 53 15.65 -24.97 -5.47
C VAL A 53 14.82 -25.19 -6.73
N ILE A 54 15.46 -25.64 -7.82
CA ILE A 54 14.78 -26.01 -9.07
C ILE A 54 13.76 -27.12 -8.83
N THR A 55 14.15 -28.15 -8.06
CA THR A 55 13.24 -29.21 -7.64
C THR A 55 12.05 -28.67 -6.84
N ASN A 56 12.30 -27.73 -5.92
CA ASN A 56 11.24 -27.09 -5.13
C ASN A 56 10.27 -26.28 -6.01
N ILE A 57 10.76 -25.61 -7.06
CA ILE A 57 9.89 -24.89 -8.02
C ILE A 57 8.95 -25.89 -8.71
N SER A 58 9.46 -27.03 -9.16
CA SER A 58 8.63 -28.07 -9.79
C SER A 58 7.61 -28.64 -8.78
N ALA A 59 8.02 -28.88 -7.54
CA ALA A 59 7.16 -29.41 -6.49
C ALA A 59 6.04 -28.43 -6.06
N SER A 60 6.25 -27.13 -6.21
CA SER A 60 5.24 -26.11 -5.83
C SER A 60 4.12 -25.97 -6.85
N LYS A 61 4.17 -26.64 -8.00
CA LYS A 61 3.22 -26.49 -9.11
C LYS A 61 1.75 -26.66 -8.68
N SER A 62 1.40 -27.80 -8.09
CA SER A 62 0.02 -28.06 -7.67
C SER A 62 -0.49 -27.06 -6.63
N GLN A 63 0.37 -26.67 -5.69
CA GLN A 63 0.03 -25.66 -4.70
C GLN A 63 -0.21 -24.28 -5.34
N ALA A 64 0.59 -23.92 -6.36
CA ALA A 64 0.44 -22.65 -7.07
C ALA A 64 -0.88 -22.60 -7.84
N TYR A 65 -1.23 -23.66 -8.56
CA TYR A 65 -2.51 -23.73 -9.29
C TYR A 65 -3.70 -23.61 -8.32
N ALA A 66 -3.73 -24.43 -7.27
CA ALA A 66 -4.82 -24.36 -6.29
C ALA A 66 -4.94 -22.97 -5.62
N LEU A 67 -3.81 -22.33 -5.32
CA LEU A 67 -3.82 -21.00 -4.73
C LEU A 67 -4.23 -19.93 -5.76
N TYR A 68 -3.81 -20.07 -7.02
CA TYR A 68 -4.19 -19.16 -8.09
C TYR A 68 -5.70 -19.22 -8.36
N ASP A 69 -6.28 -20.43 -8.43
CA ASP A 69 -7.72 -20.62 -8.58
C ASP A 69 -8.51 -19.99 -7.41
N GLU A 70 -8.01 -20.15 -6.17
CA GLU A 70 -8.64 -19.54 -4.99
C GLU A 70 -8.59 -17.99 -5.05
N LEU A 71 -7.49 -17.41 -5.55
CA LEU A 71 -7.36 -15.96 -5.75
C LEU A 71 -8.35 -15.46 -6.82
N GLU A 72 -8.43 -16.13 -7.97
CA GLU A 72 -9.36 -15.79 -9.05
C GLU A 72 -10.82 -15.84 -8.56
N LEU A 73 -11.21 -16.91 -7.86
CA LEU A 73 -12.55 -17.06 -7.28
C LEU A 73 -12.86 -15.98 -6.23
N SER A 74 -11.83 -15.47 -5.54
CA SER A 74 -11.96 -14.38 -4.56
C SER A 74 -11.86 -12.98 -5.19
N GLY A 75 -11.75 -12.87 -6.50
CA GLY A 75 -11.59 -11.59 -7.20
C GLY A 75 -10.28 -10.88 -6.90
N VAL A 76 -9.24 -11.63 -6.51
CA VAL A 76 -7.91 -11.09 -6.18
C VAL A 76 -7.01 -11.16 -7.41
N LYS A 77 -6.40 -10.02 -7.76
CA LYS A 77 -5.40 -9.92 -8.82
C LYS A 77 -3.99 -9.88 -8.23
N ILE A 78 -3.03 -10.43 -8.98
CA ILE A 78 -1.60 -10.34 -8.66
C ILE A 78 -0.99 -9.27 -9.56
N LEU A 79 -0.45 -8.22 -8.97
CA LEU A 79 0.34 -7.20 -9.67
C LEU A 79 1.84 -7.47 -9.44
N SER A 80 2.61 -7.49 -10.51
CA SER A 80 4.07 -7.47 -10.49
C SER A 80 4.57 -6.03 -10.56
N GLU A 81 5.74 -5.76 -9.99
CA GLU A 81 6.38 -4.44 -10.09
C GLU A 81 6.68 -4.00 -11.55
N SER A 82 6.63 -4.93 -12.50
CA SER A 82 6.76 -4.67 -13.94
C SER A 82 5.44 -4.29 -14.62
N ASP A 83 4.30 -4.41 -13.96
CA ASP A 83 3.01 -4.08 -14.57
C ASP A 83 2.78 -2.57 -14.63
N ASN A 84 2.16 -2.10 -15.70
CA ASN A 84 1.75 -0.69 -15.81
C ASN A 84 0.74 -0.29 -14.72
N ALA A 85 -0.10 -1.22 -14.26
CA ALA A 85 -1.06 -1.01 -13.18
C ALA A 85 -0.42 -0.99 -11.78
N TYR A 86 0.85 -1.40 -11.65
CA TYR A 86 1.57 -1.34 -10.38
C TYR A 86 1.75 0.12 -9.95
N PRO A 87 1.60 0.45 -8.64
CA PRO A 87 1.66 1.84 -8.18
C PRO A 87 3.04 2.46 -8.42
N GLN A 88 3.13 3.36 -9.41
CA GLN A 88 4.39 3.95 -9.86
C GLN A 88 5.03 4.83 -8.78
N TYR A 89 4.19 5.52 -7.99
CA TYR A 89 4.68 6.33 -6.88
C TYR A 89 5.32 5.46 -5.79
N LEU A 90 4.71 4.31 -5.46
CA LEU A 90 5.28 3.32 -4.54
C LEU A 90 6.65 2.83 -5.01
N LYS A 91 6.76 2.48 -6.29
CA LYS A 91 8.02 2.03 -6.91
C LYS A 91 9.11 3.10 -6.79
N LYS A 92 8.77 4.35 -7.11
CA LYS A 92 9.69 5.50 -7.00
C LYS A 92 10.14 5.75 -5.55
N MET A 93 9.22 5.64 -4.59
CA MET A 93 9.51 5.94 -3.19
C MET A 93 10.32 4.84 -2.49
N LEU A 94 10.02 3.59 -2.76
CA LEU A 94 10.67 2.47 -2.08
C LEU A 94 11.87 1.89 -2.83
N GLN A 95 11.98 2.15 -4.14
CA GLN A 95 13.08 1.66 -4.98
C GLN A 95 13.32 0.14 -4.77
N ASP A 96 14.52 -0.26 -4.41
CA ASP A 96 14.88 -1.67 -4.16
C ASP A 96 14.07 -2.33 -3.03
N LYS A 97 13.45 -1.54 -2.16
CA LYS A 97 12.58 -2.03 -1.08
C LYS A 97 11.12 -2.18 -1.50
N CYS A 98 10.79 -1.83 -2.73
CA CYS A 98 9.44 -1.99 -3.27
C CYS A 98 9.07 -3.48 -3.30
N PRO A 99 7.87 -3.90 -2.91
CA PRO A 99 7.45 -5.28 -3.07
C PRO A 99 7.43 -5.71 -4.53
N SER A 100 7.99 -6.88 -4.85
CA SER A 100 7.98 -7.44 -6.22
C SER A 100 6.57 -7.81 -6.70
N MET A 101 5.69 -8.11 -5.73
CA MET A 101 4.29 -8.48 -5.98
C MET A 101 3.36 -7.80 -4.98
N LEU A 102 2.16 -7.45 -5.47
CA LEU A 102 1.03 -7.05 -4.65
C LEU A 102 -0.18 -7.93 -5.00
N PHE A 103 -0.86 -8.42 -3.97
CA PHE A 103 -2.16 -9.08 -4.08
C PHE A 103 -3.24 -8.02 -3.83
N VAL A 104 -4.17 -7.87 -4.77
CA VAL A 104 -5.06 -6.70 -4.85
C VAL A 104 -6.52 -7.14 -5.05
N SER A 105 -7.44 -6.61 -4.25
CA SER A 105 -8.88 -6.79 -4.39
C SER A 105 -9.60 -5.44 -4.33
N GLY A 106 -10.42 -5.14 -5.32
CA GLY A 106 -11.13 -3.86 -5.48
C GLY A 106 -10.62 -3.03 -6.65
N ASN A 107 -10.81 -1.72 -6.57
CA ASN A 107 -10.46 -0.78 -7.64
C ASN A 107 -8.94 -0.50 -7.70
N ILE A 108 -8.26 -1.12 -8.65
CA ILE A 108 -6.79 -1.01 -8.82
C ILE A 108 -6.36 0.43 -9.17
N ASP A 109 -7.19 1.20 -9.85
CA ASP A 109 -6.82 2.56 -10.29
C ASP A 109 -6.52 3.48 -9.10
N LEU A 110 -7.10 3.19 -7.93
CA LEU A 110 -6.83 3.92 -6.69
C LEU A 110 -5.37 3.83 -6.23
N LEU A 111 -4.62 2.81 -6.67
CA LEU A 111 -3.21 2.66 -6.31
C LEU A 111 -2.30 3.72 -6.94
N ASN A 112 -2.76 4.36 -8.02
CA ASN A 112 -2.05 5.44 -8.70
C ASN A 112 -2.69 6.82 -8.44
N SER A 113 -3.70 6.90 -7.57
CA SER A 113 -4.32 8.16 -7.19
C SER A 113 -3.43 9.00 -6.26
N ILE A 114 -3.75 10.30 -6.16
CA ILE A 114 -3.13 11.17 -5.16
C ILE A 114 -3.62 10.75 -3.78
N ALA A 115 -2.69 10.40 -2.87
CA ALA A 115 -3.03 9.84 -1.59
C ALA A 115 -2.29 10.45 -0.41
N VAL A 116 -2.95 10.46 0.75
CA VAL A 116 -2.38 10.82 2.07
C VAL A 116 -2.52 9.64 3.01
N GLY A 117 -1.42 9.30 3.66
CA GLY A 117 -1.35 8.19 4.59
C GLY A 117 -1.71 8.59 6.02
N PHE A 118 -2.30 7.67 6.76
CA PHE A 118 -2.55 7.83 8.19
C PHE A 118 -1.79 6.78 8.99
N CYS A 119 -1.29 7.19 10.15
CA CYS A 119 -0.81 6.30 11.18
C CYS A 119 -1.22 6.82 12.55
N GLY A 120 -1.49 5.91 13.47
CA GLY A 120 -1.87 6.27 14.82
C GLY A 120 -2.18 5.07 15.70
N SER A 121 -2.44 5.35 16.96
CA SER A 121 -2.70 4.35 17.98
C SER A 121 -3.94 3.49 17.63
N ARG A 122 -3.82 2.17 17.86
CA ARG A 122 -4.98 1.27 17.85
C ARG A 122 -5.97 1.56 18.98
N LYS A 123 -5.47 2.17 20.07
CA LYS A 123 -6.21 2.65 21.23
C LYS A 123 -6.20 4.18 21.27
N ALA A 124 -6.47 4.80 20.12
CA ALA A 124 -6.55 6.25 20.04
C ALA A 124 -7.67 6.79 20.94
N SER A 125 -7.46 7.97 21.51
CA SER A 125 -8.46 8.67 22.31
C SER A 125 -9.69 9.02 21.44
N ALA A 126 -10.82 9.27 22.06
CA ALA A 126 -12.01 9.75 21.35
C ALA A 126 -11.73 11.04 20.54
N LYS A 127 -10.88 11.91 21.09
CA LYS A 127 -10.41 13.12 20.41
C LYS A 127 -9.54 12.81 19.22
N GLY A 128 -8.59 11.87 19.33
CA GLY A 128 -7.74 11.41 18.22
C GLY A 128 -8.55 10.78 17.11
N ILE A 129 -9.52 9.94 17.44
CA ILE A 129 -10.45 9.33 16.47
C ILE A 129 -11.23 10.42 15.72
N GLY A 130 -11.79 11.41 16.42
CA GLY A 130 -12.51 12.52 15.81
C GLY A 130 -11.63 13.36 14.88
N ILE A 131 -10.39 13.66 15.30
CA ILE A 131 -9.43 14.41 14.47
C ILE A 131 -9.03 13.61 13.23
N ALA A 132 -8.80 12.29 13.35
CA ALA A 132 -8.50 11.43 12.21
C ALA A 132 -9.66 11.45 11.19
N ALA A 133 -10.89 11.33 11.67
CA ALA A 133 -12.10 11.40 10.83
C ALA A 133 -12.24 12.77 10.14
N ASP A 134 -12.02 13.87 10.88
CA ASP A 134 -12.11 15.22 10.30
C ASP A 134 -11.02 15.51 9.27
N CYS A 135 -9.78 15.08 9.51
CA CYS A 135 -8.71 15.18 8.51
C CYS A 135 -9.08 14.38 7.24
N SER A 136 -9.54 13.16 7.41
CA SER A 136 -9.95 12.29 6.30
C SER A 136 -11.11 12.92 5.50
N ARG A 137 -12.13 13.45 6.17
CA ARG A 137 -13.26 14.13 5.53
C ARG A 137 -12.82 15.37 4.72
N GLN A 138 -11.84 16.13 5.22
CA GLN A 138 -11.30 17.29 4.49
C GLN A 138 -10.50 16.85 3.27
N LEU A 139 -9.70 15.76 3.35
CA LEU A 139 -8.98 15.19 2.20
C LEU A 139 -9.95 14.69 1.13
N THR A 140 -11.03 14.03 1.52
CA THR A 140 -12.07 13.56 0.61
C THR A 140 -12.69 14.68 -0.23
N LYS A 141 -12.93 15.85 0.37
CA LYS A 141 -13.44 17.04 -0.36
C LYS A 141 -12.48 17.54 -1.45
N GLU A 142 -11.20 17.26 -1.31
CA GLU A 142 -10.15 17.59 -2.30
C GLU A 142 -9.85 16.42 -3.25
N ASN A 143 -10.69 15.38 -3.27
CA ASN A 143 -10.49 14.15 -4.04
C ASN A 143 -9.16 13.43 -3.75
N ILE A 144 -8.65 13.53 -2.53
CA ILE A 144 -7.43 12.86 -2.08
C ILE A 144 -7.78 11.53 -1.44
N THR A 145 -7.19 10.47 -1.93
CA THR A 145 -7.39 9.10 -1.42
C THR A 145 -6.73 8.92 -0.05
N VAL A 146 -7.44 8.28 0.86
CA VAL A 146 -6.90 7.91 2.17
C VAL A 146 -6.19 6.57 2.09
N VAL A 147 -4.95 6.50 2.60
CA VAL A 147 -4.19 5.24 2.70
C VAL A 147 -3.89 4.96 4.17
N SER A 148 -4.20 3.78 4.66
CA SER A 148 -3.78 3.37 6.00
C SER A 148 -3.74 1.85 6.12
N GLY A 149 -3.41 1.37 7.31
CA GLY A 149 -3.54 -0.02 7.64
C GLY A 149 -5.00 -0.46 7.79
N TYR A 150 -5.16 -1.66 8.29
CA TYR A 150 -6.49 -2.18 8.59
C TYR A 150 -6.64 -2.47 10.10
N ALA A 151 -6.05 -1.60 10.93
CA ALA A 151 -6.11 -1.72 12.39
C ALA A 151 -7.35 -1.03 12.97
N ALA A 152 -7.66 -1.29 14.23
CA ALA A 152 -8.63 -0.50 15.00
C ALA A 152 -8.08 0.91 15.29
N GLY A 153 -8.91 1.81 15.80
CA GLY A 153 -8.52 3.16 16.19
C GLY A 153 -8.35 4.09 15.00
N THR A 154 -7.18 4.73 14.91
CA THR A 154 -6.90 5.76 13.90
C THR A 154 -7.15 5.29 12.46
N ASP A 155 -6.62 4.10 12.09
CA ASP A 155 -6.74 3.59 10.71
C ASP A 155 -8.21 3.44 10.32
N LEU A 156 -8.99 2.76 11.17
CA LEU A 156 -10.42 2.53 10.90
C LEU A 156 -11.21 3.83 10.86
N ALA A 157 -10.91 4.81 11.73
CA ALA A 157 -11.58 6.10 11.76
C ALA A 157 -11.32 6.89 10.46
N ALA A 158 -10.08 6.91 9.97
CA ALA A 158 -9.73 7.57 8.73
C ALA A 158 -10.43 6.93 7.51
N HIS A 159 -10.39 5.60 7.39
CA HIS A 159 -11.05 4.87 6.30
C HIS A 159 -12.56 5.08 6.31
N LYS A 160 -13.18 4.88 7.48
CA LYS A 160 -14.63 5.02 7.63
C LYS A 160 -15.09 6.42 7.23
N SER A 161 -14.41 7.46 7.73
CA SER A 161 -14.75 8.84 7.39
C SER A 161 -14.57 9.14 5.91
N ALA A 162 -13.53 8.64 5.24
CA ALA A 162 -13.39 8.77 3.79
C ALA A 162 -14.60 8.19 3.05
N LEU A 163 -14.96 6.96 3.36
CA LEU A 163 -16.06 6.23 2.72
C LEU A 163 -17.43 6.88 2.99
N GLU A 164 -17.72 7.28 4.23
CA GLU A 164 -18.96 7.95 4.63
C GLU A 164 -19.17 9.28 3.91
N ASN A 165 -18.08 9.94 3.49
CA ASN A 165 -18.13 11.21 2.77
C ASN A 165 -17.93 11.06 1.25
N GLY A 166 -18.09 9.83 0.71
CA GLY A 166 -18.01 9.55 -0.72
C GLY A 166 -16.60 9.57 -1.30
N GLY A 167 -15.58 9.48 -0.46
CA GLY A 167 -14.18 9.44 -0.87
C GLY A 167 -13.66 8.02 -1.12
N ASN A 168 -12.37 7.97 -1.48
CA ASN A 168 -11.68 6.75 -1.85
C ASN A 168 -10.66 6.33 -0.79
N THR A 169 -10.41 5.01 -0.69
CA THR A 169 -9.45 4.51 0.29
C THR A 169 -8.68 3.27 -0.15
N VAL A 170 -7.41 3.20 0.27
CA VAL A 170 -6.53 2.04 0.09
C VAL A 170 -6.24 1.41 1.44
N PHE A 171 -6.68 0.17 1.61
CA PHE A 171 -6.39 -0.64 2.79
C PHE A 171 -5.14 -1.47 2.57
N VAL A 172 -4.08 -1.20 3.33
CA VAL A 172 -2.84 -1.98 3.25
C VAL A 172 -2.83 -3.00 4.38
N LEU A 173 -2.91 -4.29 4.04
CA LEU A 173 -3.03 -5.37 4.98
C LEU A 173 -1.67 -5.81 5.56
N ALA A 174 -1.66 -6.26 6.80
CA ALA A 174 -0.48 -6.84 7.46
C ALA A 174 -0.44 -8.38 7.40
N GLU A 175 -1.49 -8.96 6.87
CA GLU A 175 -1.68 -10.38 6.57
C GLU A 175 -1.85 -10.61 5.07
N GLY A 176 -1.87 -11.86 4.65
CA GLY A 176 -2.21 -12.26 3.29
C GLY A 176 -3.66 -11.92 2.94
N ILE A 177 -3.89 -11.57 1.69
CA ILE A 177 -5.18 -11.09 1.17
C ILE A 177 -6.34 -12.06 1.38
N LEU A 178 -6.09 -13.35 1.52
CA LEU A 178 -7.10 -14.37 1.81
C LEU A 178 -7.33 -14.59 3.32
N ARG A 179 -6.69 -13.81 4.20
CA ARG A 179 -6.80 -13.95 5.66
C ARG A 179 -7.52 -12.81 6.33
N TYR A 180 -7.70 -11.66 5.65
CA TYR A 180 -8.46 -10.56 6.25
C TYR A 180 -9.96 -10.85 6.24
N SER A 181 -10.66 -10.27 7.19
CA SER A 181 -12.12 -10.25 7.22
C SER A 181 -12.63 -8.81 7.13
N GLN A 182 -13.70 -8.62 6.37
CA GLN A 182 -14.30 -7.31 6.18
C GLN A 182 -14.99 -6.83 7.47
N LYS A 183 -14.53 -5.69 8.00
CA LYS A 183 -15.06 -5.11 9.24
C LYS A 183 -16.47 -4.57 9.04
N ARG A 184 -17.34 -4.81 10.03
CA ARG A 184 -18.76 -4.39 9.99
C ARG A 184 -18.90 -2.88 9.86
N GLU A 185 -17.99 -2.10 10.49
CA GLU A 185 -18.02 -0.65 10.58
C GLU A 185 -17.86 0.07 9.24
N ILE A 186 -17.35 -0.62 8.21
CA ILE A 186 -17.11 -0.03 6.88
C ILE A 186 -17.88 -0.77 5.77
N ARG A 187 -18.42 -1.94 6.03
CA ARG A 187 -19.00 -2.83 5.02
C ARG A 187 -20.05 -2.12 4.17
N ASP A 188 -20.95 -1.39 4.80
CA ASP A 188 -22.10 -0.76 4.15
C ASP A 188 -21.72 0.46 3.30
N TYR A 189 -20.49 0.96 3.44
CA TYR A 189 -19.96 2.09 2.67
C TYR A 189 -19.10 1.66 1.48
N LEU A 190 -18.74 0.36 1.39
CA LEU A 190 -17.90 -0.15 0.31
C LEU A 190 -18.71 -0.36 -0.96
N ASN A 191 -18.16 0.06 -2.10
CA ASN A 191 -18.69 -0.24 -3.43
C ASN A 191 -17.53 -0.61 -4.38
N SER A 192 -17.84 -0.95 -5.62
CA SER A 192 -16.84 -1.45 -6.59
C SER A 192 -15.78 -0.42 -7.00
N SER A 193 -15.98 0.88 -6.72
CA SER A 193 -15.11 1.95 -7.20
C SER A 193 -14.31 2.65 -6.11
N ASN A 194 -14.78 2.66 -4.85
CA ASN A 194 -14.26 3.56 -3.80
C ASN A 194 -13.18 2.95 -2.90
N HIS A 195 -12.80 1.70 -3.12
CA HIS A 195 -11.80 1.06 -2.27
C HIS A 195 -10.94 0.02 -2.99
N VAL A 196 -9.78 -0.24 -2.40
CA VAL A 196 -8.91 -1.35 -2.76
C VAL A 196 -8.20 -1.90 -1.51
N PHE A 197 -8.18 -3.21 -1.37
CA PHE A 197 -7.37 -3.93 -0.39
C PHE A 197 -6.11 -4.43 -1.07
N ILE A 198 -4.96 -4.22 -0.43
CA ILE A 198 -3.69 -4.73 -0.93
C ILE A 198 -2.88 -5.42 0.16
N SER A 199 -2.13 -6.43 -0.25
CA SER A 199 -1.14 -7.10 0.60
C SER A 199 0.14 -7.41 -0.19
N GLN A 200 1.29 -7.17 0.44
CA GLN A 200 2.60 -7.59 -0.07
C GLN A 200 2.99 -9.00 0.39
N PHE A 201 2.17 -9.63 1.22
CA PHE A 201 2.46 -10.93 1.81
C PHE A 201 1.76 -12.04 1.03
N MET A 202 2.34 -13.25 1.05
CA MET A 202 1.71 -14.41 0.41
C MET A 202 0.27 -14.58 0.91
N PRO A 203 -0.67 -14.97 0.03
CA PRO A 203 -2.12 -14.82 0.26
C PRO A 203 -2.67 -15.45 1.55
N LYS A 204 -2.05 -16.51 2.04
CA LYS A 204 -2.45 -17.23 3.27
C LYS A 204 -1.61 -16.87 4.50
N THR A 205 -0.73 -15.88 4.41
CA THR A 205 0.09 -15.43 5.54
C THR A 205 -0.78 -14.90 6.67
N THR A 206 -0.56 -15.40 7.88
CA THR A 206 -1.24 -14.90 9.09
C THR A 206 -0.64 -13.59 9.57
N TRP A 207 -1.47 -12.79 10.22
CA TRP A 207 -1.02 -11.54 10.84
C TRP A 207 0.07 -11.78 11.89
N ASN A 208 1.08 -10.92 11.89
CA ASN A 208 2.06 -10.80 12.98
C ASN A 208 2.58 -9.36 13.07
N ALA A 209 3.20 -9.02 14.21
CA ALA A 209 3.70 -7.65 14.46
C ALA A 209 4.81 -7.23 13.47
N GLY A 210 5.69 -8.16 13.08
CA GLY A 210 6.74 -7.90 12.10
C GLY A 210 6.17 -7.53 10.73
N ASN A 211 5.13 -8.24 10.28
CA ASN A 211 4.44 -7.91 9.04
C ASN A 211 3.72 -6.56 9.13
N ALA A 212 3.12 -6.23 10.28
CA ALA A 212 2.49 -4.94 10.50
C ALA A 212 3.52 -3.78 10.40
N MET A 213 4.73 -3.97 10.89
CA MET A 213 5.82 -2.98 10.74
C MET A 213 6.32 -2.90 9.29
N ARG A 214 6.56 -4.05 8.63
CA ARG A 214 7.00 -4.09 7.22
C ARG A 214 5.96 -3.46 6.29
N ARG A 215 4.67 -3.62 6.56
CA ARG A 215 3.57 -3.05 5.79
C ARG A 215 3.57 -1.52 5.81
N ASN A 216 4.05 -0.89 6.89
CA ASN A 216 4.06 0.56 7.01
C ASN A 216 4.86 1.24 5.89
N SER A 217 5.93 0.61 5.39
CA SER A 217 6.67 1.13 4.25
C SER A 217 5.80 1.26 2.99
N VAL A 218 4.86 0.34 2.77
CA VAL A 218 3.92 0.41 1.64
C VAL A 218 2.92 1.56 1.83
N ILE A 219 2.41 1.78 3.05
CA ILE A 219 1.54 2.95 3.34
C ILE A 219 2.29 4.23 3.01
N ILE A 220 3.51 4.39 3.55
CA ILE A 220 4.35 5.58 3.33
C ILE A 220 4.67 5.74 1.84
N GLY A 221 5.02 4.65 1.17
CA GLY A 221 5.39 4.63 -0.24
C GLY A 221 4.24 4.98 -1.19
N LEU A 222 2.99 4.74 -0.80
CA LEU A 222 1.79 5.15 -1.55
C LEU A 222 1.39 6.61 -1.27
N SER A 223 1.95 7.24 -0.23
CA SER A 223 1.45 8.50 0.31
C SER A 223 2.34 9.67 -0.05
N ARG A 224 1.75 10.77 -0.52
CA ARG A 224 2.49 12.03 -0.75
C ARG A 224 2.80 12.77 0.56
N ALA A 225 2.01 12.52 1.59
CA ALA A 225 2.23 12.98 2.96
C ALA A 225 1.64 11.98 3.93
N MET A 226 2.14 11.97 5.16
CA MET A 226 1.63 11.15 6.26
C MET A 226 1.04 12.03 7.36
N ILE A 227 -0.11 11.64 7.90
CA ILE A 227 -0.71 12.23 9.12
C ILE A 227 -0.53 11.25 10.27
N LEU A 228 0.25 11.66 11.28
CA LEU A 228 0.41 10.95 12.53
C LEU A 228 -0.55 11.55 13.55
N VAL A 229 -1.52 10.74 14.00
CA VAL A 229 -2.57 11.22 14.90
C VAL A 229 -2.14 11.10 16.35
N GLU A 230 -1.88 9.90 16.83
CA GLU A 230 -1.42 9.64 18.18
C GLU A 230 -0.35 8.56 18.19
N SER A 231 0.80 8.85 18.78
CA SER A 231 1.90 7.90 18.94
C SER A 231 2.38 7.84 20.38
N GLY A 232 2.42 6.64 20.93
CA GLY A 232 3.24 6.37 22.12
C GLY A 232 4.73 6.33 21.77
N LYS A 233 5.60 6.23 22.80
CA LYS A 233 7.08 6.26 22.64
C LYS A 233 7.67 5.01 21.94
N THR A 234 6.87 3.99 21.70
CA THR A 234 7.29 2.72 21.08
C THR A 234 6.16 2.15 20.23
N GLY A 235 6.48 1.11 19.46
CA GLY A 235 5.49 0.34 18.70
C GLY A 235 5.35 0.78 17.26
N GLY A 236 4.33 0.23 16.59
CA GLY A 236 4.16 0.33 15.13
C GLY A 236 3.93 1.75 14.62
N THR A 237 3.22 2.60 15.38
CA THR A 237 2.99 4.00 15.01
C THR A 237 4.28 4.82 15.14
N PHE A 238 5.04 4.61 16.23
CA PHE A 238 6.32 5.26 16.43
C PHE A 238 7.28 4.93 15.28
N ALA A 239 7.44 3.64 14.97
CA ALA A 239 8.26 3.18 13.86
C ALA A 239 7.81 3.74 12.49
N ALA A 240 6.48 3.90 12.26
CA ALA A 240 5.96 4.51 11.04
C ALA A 240 6.31 6.00 10.94
N GLY A 241 6.23 6.74 12.03
CA GLY A 241 6.64 8.16 12.10
C GLY A 241 8.13 8.34 11.79
N GLU A 242 9.00 7.53 12.42
CA GLU A 242 10.44 7.56 12.15
C GLU A 242 10.77 7.18 10.72
N GLU A 243 10.13 6.13 10.18
CA GLU A 243 10.32 5.72 8.80
C GLU A 243 9.90 6.82 7.82
N ALA A 244 8.76 7.49 8.04
CA ALA A 244 8.30 8.60 7.21
C ALA A 244 9.33 9.74 7.16
N LEU A 245 9.87 10.15 8.32
CA LEU A 245 10.94 11.15 8.40
C LEU A 245 12.20 10.69 7.68
N ARG A 246 12.62 9.44 7.90
CA ARG A 246 13.84 8.86 7.33
C ARG A 246 13.82 8.81 5.80
N VAL A 247 12.67 8.51 5.19
CA VAL A 247 12.52 8.44 3.73
C VAL A 247 12.14 9.78 3.09
N GLY A 248 12.06 10.84 3.89
CA GLY A 248 11.70 12.17 3.41
C GLY A 248 10.23 12.32 3.00
N CYS A 249 9.34 11.45 3.50
CA CYS A 249 7.90 11.64 3.34
C CYS A 249 7.43 12.75 4.29
N PRO A 250 6.76 13.82 3.81
CA PRO A 250 6.26 14.88 4.67
C PRO A 250 5.38 14.32 5.78
N LEU A 251 5.83 14.43 7.02
CA LEU A 251 5.09 13.97 8.20
C LEU A 251 4.37 15.15 8.84
N PHE A 252 3.07 15.04 8.98
CA PHE A 252 2.22 15.97 9.70
C PHE A 252 1.73 15.31 10.98
N VAL A 253 1.87 16.00 12.10
CA VAL A 253 1.64 15.45 13.45
C VAL A 253 0.57 16.28 14.15
N ILE A 254 -0.42 15.61 14.72
CA ILE A 254 -1.44 16.32 15.52
C ILE A 254 -0.78 16.90 16.77
N ASP A 255 -0.87 18.22 16.92
CA ASP A 255 -0.32 18.97 18.04
C ASP A 255 -1.40 19.19 19.10
N PHE A 256 -1.43 18.28 20.07
CA PHE A 256 -2.38 18.36 21.19
C PHE A 256 -1.86 19.34 22.25
N ALA A 257 -2.72 20.27 22.70
CA ALA A 257 -2.38 21.17 23.82
C ALA A 257 -2.11 20.39 25.13
N GLN A 258 -2.81 19.27 25.31
CA GLN A 258 -2.64 18.32 26.41
C GLN A 258 -2.68 16.91 25.80
N PRO A 259 -1.51 16.33 25.46
CA PRO A 259 -1.47 14.99 24.89
C PRO A 259 -1.79 13.93 25.95
N GLU A 260 -2.64 13.00 25.59
CA GLU A 260 -2.84 11.76 26.35
C GLU A 260 -1.64 10.81 26.16
N VAL A 261 -1.58 9.75 26.99
CA VAL A 261 -0.50 8.75 26.91
C VAL A 261 -0.35 8.15 25.50
N SER A 262 -1.45 7.97 24.77
CA SER A 262 -1.44 7.50 23.38
C SER A 262 -0.77 8.46 22.39
N ALA A 263 -0.59 9.73 22.77
CA ALA A 263 0.00 10.80 21.95
C ALA A 263 1.31 11.37 22.55
N GLU A 264 1.89 10.72 23.58
CA GLU A 264 3.04 11.24 24.31
C GLU A 264 4.30 11.46 23.46
N ALA A 265 4.41 10.77 22.31
CA ALA A 265 5.51 10.96 21.37
C ALA A 265 5.24 11.99 20.26
N ASN A 266 4.04 12.57 20.17
CA ASN A 266 3.75 13.57 19.14
C ASN A 266 4.70 14.78 19.20
N PRO A 267 5.03 15.36 20.39
CA PRO A 267 6.02 16.43 20.49
C PRO A 267 7.42 16.05 19.99
N HIS A 268 7.83 14.79 20.20
CA HIS A 268 9.10 14.26 19.68
C HIS A 268 9.13 14.33 18.15
N PHE A 269 8.08 13.87 17.47
CA PHE A 269 8.01 13.92 16.01
C PHE A 269 7.98 15.35 15.45
N ILE A 270 7.32 16.28 16.15
CA ILE A 270 7.33 17.70 15.78
C ILE A 270 8.75 18.27 15.89
N ALA A 271 9.47 17.97 16.98
CA ALA A 271 10.85 18.40 17.17
C ALA A 271 11.82 17.76 16.15
N ALA A 272 11.54 16.52 15.71
CA ALA A 272 12.32 15.80 14.71
C ALA A 272 12.05 16.22 13.26
N GLY A 273 11.23 17.27 13.03
CA GLY A 273 10.96 17.81 11.67
C GLY A 273 9.55 17.53 11.14
N GLY A 274 8.71 16.86 11.93
CA GLY A 274 7.28 16.73 11.62
C GLY A 274 6.57 18.09 11.70
N LYS A 275 5.66 18.35 10.79
CA LYS A 275 4.92 19.63 10.75
C LYS A 275 3.66 19.53 11.62
N PRO A 276 3.43 20.47 12.56
CA PRO A 276 2.27 20.38 13.44
C PRO A 276 0.97 20.65 12.69
N ILE A 277 -0.04 19.82 12.91
CA ILE A 277 -1.45 20.10 12.61
C ILE A 277 -2.10 20.63 13.88
N ARG A 278 -2.53 21.88 13.83
CA ARG A 278 -3.31 22.54 14.88
C ARG A 278 -4.73 22.77 14.38
N GLY A 279 -5.65 23.02 15.30
CA GLY A 279 -7.04 23.26 14.95
C GLY A 279 -7.65 24.39 15.78
N LYS A 280 -8.85 24.79 15.39
CA LYS A 280 -9.70 25.73 16.12
C LYS A 280 -11.07 25.09 16.30
N ASN A 281 -11.63 25.17 17.51
CA ASN A 281 -12.92 24.57 17.85
C ASN A 281 -13.01 23.06 17.55
N GLY A 282 -11.92 22.32 17.79
CA GLY A 282 -11.84 20.89 17.54
C GLY A 282 -11.61 20.49 16.07
N ILE A 283 -11.67 21.42 15.12
CA ILE A 283 -11.49 21.14 13.70
C ILE A 283 -10.01 21.31 13.33
N PRO A 284 -9.33 20.26 12.82
CA PRO A 284 -7.93 20.34 12.40
C PRO A 284 -7.79 21.19 11.13
N ASN A 285 -6.71 21.97 11.06
CA ASN A 285 -6.36 22.73 9.85
C ASN A 285 -5.32 21.92 9.04
N ILE A 286 -5.74 21.36 7.90
CA ILE A 286 -4.89 20.56 7.03
C ILE A 286 -4.37 21.33 5.81
N THR A 287 -4.49 22.64 5.75
CA THR A 287 -4.03 23.45 4.60
C THR A 287 -2.60 23.11 4.21
N LYS A 288 -1.68 23.03 5.20
CA LYS A 288 -0.28 22.66 4.94
C LYS A 288 -0.10 21.24 4.40
N VAL A 289 -1.00 20.30 4.75
CA VAL A 289 -1.02 18.94 4.17
C VAL A 289 -1.39 19.03 2.69
N LEU A 290 -2.45 19.76 2.38
CA LEU A 290 -2.92 19.97 1.00
C LEU A 290 -1.84 20.65 0.14
N ASP A 291 -1.18 21.67 0.67
CA ASP A 291 -0.07 22.35 -0.01
C ASP A 291 1.10 21.38 -0.29
N ALA A 292 1.46 20.55 0.69
CA ALA A 292 2.53 19.57 0.52
C ALA A 292 2.19 18.50 -0.53
N VAL A 293 0.92 18.09 -0.61
CA VAL A 293 0.44 17.12 -1.61
C VAL A 293 0.43 17.73 -3.01
N LYS A 294 -0.03 18.99 -3.16
CA LYS A 294 -0.09 19.72 -4.45
C LYS A 294 1.32 20.01 -4.98
N ASN A 295 2.25 20.35 -4.10
CA ASN A 295 3.62 20.77 -4.45
C ASN A 295 4.65 19.66 -4.23
N ASP A 296 4.26 18.39 -4.25
CA ASP A 296 5.18 17.27 -4.01
C ASP A 296 6.25 17.18 -5.13
N PRO A 297 7.53 17.51 -4.87
CA PRO A 297 8.59 17.47 -5.89
C PRO A 297 8.88 16.05 -6.36
N ARG A 298 8.43 15.05 -5.59
CA ARG A 298 8.58 13.63 -5.91
C ARG A 298 7.51 13.15 -6.90
N SER A 299 6.46 13.92 -7.12
CA SER A 299 5.33 13.54 -7.96
C SER A 299 5.67 13.49 -9.46
N GLY A 300 6.77 14.13 -9.89
CA GLY A 300 7.29 14.10 -11.27
C GLY A 300 6.20 13.90 -12.31
N THR A 301 5.26 14.82 -12.40
CA THR A 301 4.20 14.78 -13.40
C THR A 301 4.76 15.32 -14.71
N GLN A 302 5.25 14.43 -15.57
CA GLN A 302 4.80 14.59 -16.95
C GLN A 302 3.34 14.14 -16.98
N PRO A 303 2.39 14.98 -17.41
CA PRO A 303 1.04 14.52 -17.69
C PRO A 303 1.17 13.39 -18.72
N LEU A 304 0.52 12.25 -18.44
CA LEU A 304 0.34 11.22 -19.47
C LEU A 304 -0.24 11.94 -20.69
N PRO A 305 0.29 11.69 -21.90
CA PRO A 305 -0.33 12.26 -23.10
C PRO A 305 -1.78 11.80 -23.12
N VAL A 306 -2.68 12.77 -23.07
CA VAL A 306 -4.10 12.54 -23.36
C VAL A 306 -4.11 12.02 -24.79
N ASN A 307 -4.40 10.73 -24.96
CA ASN A 307 -4.72 10.19 -26.27
C ASN A 307 -5.97 10.95 -26.74
N ASP A 308 -5.75 11.94 -27.58
CA ASP A 308 -6.81 12.53 -28.38
C ASP A 308 -7.50 11.39 -29.12
N THR A 309 -8.68 11.07 -28.67
CA THR A 309 -9.60 10.20 -29.39
C THR A 309 -9.85 10.89 -30.73
N GLN A 310 -9.15 10.45 -31.78
CA GLN A 310 -9.47 10.80 -33.14
C GLN A 310 -10.94 10.45 -33.36
N GLN A 311 -11.76 11.48 -33.44
CA GLN A 311 -13.10 11.38 -34.00
C GLN A 311 -12.96 10.83 -35.42
N LEU A 312 -13.31 9.56 -35.58
CA LEU A 312 -13.58 8.99 -36.91
C LEU A 312 -14.78 9.75 -37.48
N LYS A 313 -14.52 10.63 -38.44
CA LYS A 313 -15.57 11.16 -39.33
C LYS A 313 -16.12 10.00 -40.15
N PHE A 314 -17.39 9.70 -39.96
CA PHE A 314 -18.13 8.90 -40.89
C PHE A 314 -18.41 9.77 -42.13
N ASP A 315 -17.77 9.46 -43.23
CA ASP A 315 -18.21 9.94 -44.55
C ASP A 315 -19.41 9.07 -44.99
N ILE A 316 -20.51 9.77 -45.29
CA ILE A 316 -21.76 9.20 -45.86
C ILE A 316 -21.55 8.94 -47.33
#